data_3609d4dcf95f98cf366f84b2834209d0
#
_entry.id   3609d4dcf95f98cf366f84b2834209d0
#
_cell.length_a   1.000
_cell.length_b   1.000
_cell.length_c   1.000
_cell.angle_alpha   90.00
_cell.angle_beta   90.00
_cell.angle_gamma   90.00
#
_symmetry.space_group_name_H-M   'P 1'
#
loop_
_entity.id
_entity.type
_entity.pdbx_description
1 polymer ?
#
loop_
_entity_poly.entity_id
_entity_poly.type
_entity_poly.pdbx_seq_one_letter_code
_entity_poly.pdbx_strand_id
1 'polypeptide(L)'
;MAQRAVVRRAFSFPVPEGVDDETAAALPNPGVSAWLSLAFRAKLTPGENVLILGATGVTGKLAVRIAKLLGASRVVAAGRNQKVLSILDQVGADATIRLDSPAQELGEAFVREAGNSGFQVVIDYVWGRPAEAFLAAAARKEFAVITSETRFVQVGESAGPTISLPAAVMRSTALTILGTAGIPPHNILIDAWQQVMTHAASGQLRVETERVRLTDIENAWQRDPQAEDW
;
A
#
# COMPACT_ATOMS: atom_id res chain seq x y z
N MET A 1 13.00 15.79 16.92
CA MET A 1 12.91 16.73 15.79
C MET A 1 13.70 18.00 16.08
N ALA A 2 14.14 18.73 15.05
CA ALA A 2 14.97 19.92 15.22
C ALA A 2 14.60 20.99 14.18
N GLN A 3 14.83 22.28 14.53
CA GLN A 3 14.62 23.41 13.61
C GLN A 3 15.60 23.39 12.43
N ARG A 4 16.76 22.77 12.59
CA ARG A 4 17.80 22.62 11.55
C ARG A 4 18.38 21.23 11.62
N ALA A 5 18.66 20.64 10.47
CA ALA A 5 19.32 19.34 10.34
C ALA A 5 20.39 19.40 9.25
N VAL A 6 21.45 18.62 9.43
CA VAL A 6 22.45 18.42 8.38
C VAL A 6 21.94 17.32 7.45
N VAL A 7 21.83 17.63 6.17
CA VAL A 7 21.40 16.67 5.15
C VAL A 7 22.51 16.46 4.12
N ARG A 8 22.62 15.22 3.61
CA ARG A 8 23.55 14.92 2.50
C ARG A 8 22.95 15.45 1.21
N ARG A 9 23.75 16.17 0.40
CA ARG A 9 23.30 16.72 -0.87
C ARG A 9 22.68 15.66 -1.82
N ALA A 10 23.18 14.44 -1.78
CA ALA A 10 22.66 13.33 -2.58
C ALA A 10 21.22 12.91 -2.22
N PHE A 11 20.72 13.32 -1.05
CA PHE A 11 19.35 13.07 -0.58
C PHE A 11 18.52 14.35 -0.46
N SER A 12 18.95 15.42 -1.14
CA SER A 12 18.23 16.68 -1.20
C SER A 12 17.66 16.85 -2.61
N PHE A 13 16.35 16.94 -2.70
CA PHE A 13 15.63 17.08 -3.97
C PHE A 13 14.92 18.42 -3.99
N PRO A 14 14.91 19.15 -5.12
CA PRO A 14 14.17 20.39 -5.23
C PRO A 14 12.67 20.12 -5.17
N VAL A 15 11.93 20.91 -4.42
CA VAL A 15 10.45 20.85 -4.42
C VAL A 15 9.95 21.46 -5.72
N PRO A 16 9.13 20.74 -6.51
CA PRO A 16 8.57 21.27 -7.75
C PRO A 16 7.62 22.45 -7.49
N GLU A 17 7.49 23.32 -8.48
CA GLU A 17 6.45 24.36 -8.48
C GLU A 17 5.05 23.72 -8.38
N GLY A 18 4.17 24.32 -7.59
CA GLY A 18 2.82 23.81 -7.33
C GLY A 18 2.70 22.81 -6.18
N VAL A 19 3.80 22.46 -5.52
CA VAL A 19 3.80 21.63 -4.30
C VAL A 19 4.10 22.50 -3.10
N ASP A 20 3.21 22.52 -2.12
CA ASP A 20 3.42 23.23 -0.87
C ASP A 20 4.38 22.48 0.08
N ASP A 21 4.89 23.20 1.09
CA ASP A 21 5.89 22.67 2.04
C ASP A 21 5.35 21.50 2.86
N GLU A 22 4.06 21.48 3.20
CA GLU A 22 3.43 20.39 3.95
C GLU A 22 3.39 19.11 3.12
N THR A 23 2.93 19.22 1.89
CA THR A 23 2.92 18.10 0.93
C THR A 23 4.34 17.61 0.68
N ALA A 24 5.29 18.54 0.47
CA ALA A 24 6.70 18.20 0.26
C ALA A 24 7.35 17.50 1.46
N ALA A 25 6.89 17.79 2.67
CA ALA A 25 7.38 17.15 3.89
C ALA A 25 6.73 15.78 4.16
N ALA A 26 5.42 15.65 3.91
CA ALA A 26 4.65 14.49 4.35
C ALA A 26 4.52 13.39 3.28
N LEU A 27 4.41 13.76 2.01
CA LEU A 27 4.12 12.82 0.92
C LEU A 27 5.30 11.93 0.49
N PRO A 28 6.58 12.39 0.44
CA PRO A 28 7.65 11.60 -0.18
C PRO A 28 7.82 10.20 0.41
N ASN A 29 7.88 10.07 1.73
CA ASN A 29 8.11 8.77 2.35
C ASN A 29 6.99 7.75 2.02
N PRO A 30 5.70 7.99 2.34
CA PRO A 30 4.64 7.04 2.02
C PRO A 30 4.36 6.93 0.52
N GLY A 31 4.47 8.03 -0.23
CA GLY A 31 4.23 8.04 -1.67
C GLY A 31 5.29 7.27 -2.45
N VAL A 32 6.57 7.48 -2.17
CA VAL A 32 7.67 6.75 -2.82
C VAL A 32 7.63 5.28 -2.44
N SER A 33 7.33 4.94 -1.18
CA SER A 33 7.13 3.54 -0.76
C SER A 33 6.03 2.85 -1.57
N ALA A 34 4.87 3.48 -1.70
CA ALA A 34 3.75 2.95 -2.48
C ALA A 34 4.10 2.84 -3.98
N TRP A 35 4.74 3.86 -4.55
CA TRP A 35 5.16 3.87 -5.96
C TRP A 35 6.14 2.74 -6.25
N LEU A 36 7.20 2.61 -5.46
CA LEU A 36 8.21 1.56 -5.63
C LEU A 36 7.62 0.16 -5.46
N SER A 37 6.70 -0.03 -4.53
CA SER A 37 6.05 -1.31 -4.32
C SER A 37 5.23 -1.74 -5.54
N LEU A 38 4.48 -0.82 -6.15
CA LEU A 38 3.64 -1.08 -7.31
C LEU A 38 4.44 -1.11 -8.62
N ALA A 39 5.19 -0.04 -8.93
CA ALA A 39 5.85 0.12 -10.23
C ALA A 39 7.15 -0.69 -10.33
N PHE A 40 7.98 -0.72 -9.28
CA PHE A 40 9.30 -1.34 -9.33
C PHE A 40 9.30 -2.78 -8.84
N ARG A 41 8.66 -3.08 -7.70
CA ARG A 41 8.66 -4.44 -7.12
C ARG A 41 7.62 -5.33 -7.77
N ALA A 42 6.36 -4.92 -7.75
CA ALA A 42 5.28 -5.67 -8.38
C ALA A 42 5.31 -5.57 -9.92
N LYS A 43 5.94 -4.53 -10.48
CA LYS A 43 5.91 -4.25 -11.93
C LYS A 43 4.48 -4.28 -12.47
N LEU A 44 3.60 -3.55 -11.78
CA LEU A 44 2.19 -3.44 -12.16
C LEU A 44 2.07 -3.01 -13.62
N THR A 45 1.29 -3.77 -14.38
CA THR A 45 0.96 -3.45 -15.78
C THR A 45 -0.50 -3.00 -15.90
N PRO A 46 -0.81 -2.07 -16.84
CA PRO A 46 -2.20 -1.66 -17.08
C PRO A 46 -3.12 -2.86 -17.34
N GLY A 47 -4.32 -2.82 -16.75
CA GLY A 47 -5.31 -3.88 -16.87
C GLY A 47 -5.27 -4.94 -15.77
N GLU A 48 -4.27 -4.96 -14.91
CA GLU A 48 -4.18 -5.91 -13.80
C GLU A 48 -5.07 -5.53 -12.61
N ASN A 49 -5.47 -6.54 -11.84
CA ASN A 49 -6.23 -6.40 -10.60
C ASN A 49 -5.27 -6.35 -9.41
N VAL A 50 -5.48 -5.39 -8.53
CA VAL A 50 -4.63 -5.11 -7.37
C VAL A 50 -5.43 -5.26 -6.08
N LEU A 51 -4.85 -5.95 -5.10
CA LEU A 51 -5.31 -5.96 -3.71
C LEU A 51 -4.33 -5.17 -2.84
N ILE A 52 -4.84 -4.24 -2.03
CA ILE A 52 -4.05 -3.48 -1.06
C ILE A 52 -4.47 -3.88 0.36
N LEU A 53 -3.62 -4.60 1.08
CA LEU A 53 -3.80 -4.93 2.49
C LEU A 53 -3.25 -3.77 3.35
N GLY A 54 -4.09 -3.19 4.23
CA GLY A 54 -3.75 -2.01 5.02
C GLY A 54 -4.07 -0.68 4.31
N ALA A 55 -5.07 -0.70 3.43
CA ALA A 55 -5.47 0.44 2.61
C ALA A 55 -5.99 1.66 3.40
N THR A 56 -6.36 1.48 4.67
CA THR A 56 -6.87 2.57 5.52
C THR A 56 -5.77 3.46 6.13
N GLY A 57 -4.51 3.02 6.07
CA GLY A 57 -3.37 3.84 6.46
C GLY A 57 -2.96 4.85 5.37
N VAL A 58 -2.12 5.83 5.71
CA VAL A 58 -1.65 6.87 4.78
C VAL A 58 -1.02 6.26 3.52
N THR A 59 -0.05 5.35 3.69
CA THR A 59 0.62 4.68 2.56
C THR A 59 -0.35 3.84 1.74
N GLY A 60 -1.29 3.17 2.40
CA GLY A 60 -2.31 2.34 1.75
C GLY A 60 -3.29 3.15 0.89
N LYS A 61 -3.78 4.29 1.39
CA LYS A 61 -4.62 5.23 0.60
C LYS A 61 -3.87 5.72 -0.66
N LEU A 62 -2.59 6.08 -0.50
CA LEU A 62 -1.74 6.48 -1.62
C LEU A 62 -1.52 5.32 -2.61
N ALA A 63 -1.32 4.08 -2.12
CA ALA A 63 -1.18 2.91 -2.97
C ALA A 63 -2.44 2.63 -3.81
N VAL A 64 -3.64 2.81 -3.25
CA VAL A 64 -4.90 2.72 -4.00
C VAL A 64 -4.90 3.72 -5.17
N ARG A 65 -4.58 4.97 -4.88
CA ARG A 65 -4.55 6.02 -5.91
C ARG A 65 -3.48 5.77 -6.96
N ILE A 66 -2.27 5.40 -6.53
CA ILE A 66 -1.13 5.11 -7.42
C ILE A 66 -1.44 3.89 -8.31
N ALA A 67 -2.08 2.84 -7.79
CA ALA A 67 -2.47 1.69 -8.61
C ALA A 67 -3.38 2.11 -9.76
N LYS A 68 -4.35 3.02 -9.52
CA LYS A 68 -5.19 3.58 -10.57
C LYS A 68 -4.41 4.44 -11.57
N LEU A 69 -3.49 5.28 -11.08
CA LEU A 69 -2.62 6.10 -11.95
C LEU A 69 -1.74 5.22 -12.86
N LEU A 70 -1.30 4.06 -12.37
CA LEU A 70 -0.54 3.07 -13.12
C LEU A 70 -1.41 2.18 -14.04
N GLY A 71 -2.72 2.40 -14.08
CA GLY A 71 -3.63 1.73 -15.01
C GLY A 71 -4.21 0.42 -14.49
N ALA A 72 -4.23 0.17 -13.18
CA ALA A 72 -4.91 -1.00 -12.62
C ALA A 72 -6.39 -1.02 -13.05
N SER A 73 -6.84 -2.16 -13.59
CA SER A 73 -8.23 -2.35 -14.00
C SER A 73 -9.17 -2.33 -12.78
N ARG A 74 -8.75 -3.02 -11.73
CA ARG A 74 -9.51 -3.11 -10.49
C ARG A 74 -8.59 -3.00 -9.28
N VAL A 75 -8.99 -2.20 -8.30
CA VAL A 75 -8.28 -2.03 -7.01
C VAL A 75 -9.23 -2.39 -5.88
N VAL A 76 -8.88 -3.43 -5.12
CA VAL A 76 -9.59 -3.83 -3.91
C VAL A 76 -8.81 -3.37 -2.69
N ALA A 77 -9.45 -2.59 -1.85
CA ALA A 77 -8.86 -1.98 -0.67
C ALA A 77 -9.26 -2.72 0.60
N ALA A 78 -8.31 -3.25 1.35
CA ALA A 78 -8.59 -3.99 2.58
C ALA A 78 -8.02 -3.26 3.81
N GLY A 79 -8.84 -3.14 4.87
CA GLY A 79 -8.47 -2.42 6.08
C GLY A 79 -9.39 -2.74 7.27
N ARG A 80 -9.09 -2.14 8.44
CA ARG A 80 -9.88 -2.34 9.66
C ARG A 80 -10.86 -1.20 9.92
N ASN A 81 -10.46 0.04 9.62
CA ASN A 81 -11.27 1.22 9.91
C ASN A 81 -12.42 1.35 8.91
N GLN A 82 -13.64 1.05 9.37
CA GLN A 82 -14.84 1.07 8.53
C GLN A 82 -15.17 2.46 7.98
N LYS A 83 -14.94 3.53 8.76
CA LYS A 83 -15.18 4.90 8.31
C LYS A 83 -14.28 5.25 7.15
N VAL A 84 -12.97 4.89 7.24
CA VAL A 84 -12.03 5.12 6.14
C VAL A 84 -12.35 4.23 4.94
N LEU A 85 -12.69 2.96 5.14
CA LEU A 85 -13.08 2.06 4.05
C LEU A 85 -14.25 2.62 3.23
N SER A 86 -15.24 3.25 3.91
CA SER A 86 -16.44 3.77 3.24
C SER A 86 -16.19 4.95 2.29
N ILE A 87 -15.01 5.56 2.32
CA ILE A 87 -14.65 6.69 1.46
C ILE A 87 -13.52 6.36 0.47
N LEU A 88 -13.01 5.11 0.46
CA LEU A 88 -11.89 4.74 -0.42
C LEU A 88 -12.27 4.66 -1.90
N ASP A 89 -13.55 4.59 -2.24
CA ASP A 89 -14.06 4.77 -3.59
C ASP A 89 -13.67 6.13 -4.17
N GLN A 90 -13.67 7.18 -3.35
CA GLN A 90 -13.28 8.53 -3.75
C GLN A 90 -11.80 8.64 -4.14
N VAL A 91 -10.96 7.72 -3.66
CA VAL A 91 -9.55 7.64 -4.03
C VAL A 91 -9.25 6.56 -5.06
N GLY A 92 -10.27 5.83 -5.52
CA GLY A 92 -10.18 4.90 -6.64
C GLY A 92 -10.27 3.41 -6.28
N ALA A 93 -10.71 3.05 -5.06
CA ALA A 93 -11.01 1.66 -4.75
C ALA A 93 -12.33 1.24 -5.43
N ASP A 94 -12.33 0.08 -6.09
CA ASP A 94 -13.52 -0.49 -6.74
C ASP A 94 -14.33 -1.38 -5.78
N ALA A 95 -13.68 -1.89 -4.72
CA ALA A 95 -14.31 -2.65 -3.66
C ALA A 95 -13.48 -2.58 -2.37
N THR A 96 -14.11 -2.92 -1.24
CA THR A 96 -13.45 -2.93 0.07
C THR A 96 -13.65 -4.25 0.80
N ILE A 97 -12.66 -4.62 1.64
CA ILE A 97 -12.68 -5.81 2.50
C ILE A 97 -12.34 -5.41 3.92
N ARG A 98 -13.10 -5.89 4.90
CA ARG A 98 -12.80 -5.72 6.33
C ARG A 98 -11.80 -6.76 6.81
N LEU A 99 -10.65 -6.33 7.31
CA LEU A 99 -9.58 -7.22 7.80
C LEU A 99 -9.77 -7.74 9.23
N ASP A 100 -10.70 -7.16 10.00
CA ASP A 100 -11.04 -7.59 11.36
C ASP A 100 -12.14 -8.68 11.41
N SER A 101 -12.65 -9.11 10.26
CA SER A 101 -13.58 -10.23 10.13
C SER A 101 -12.96 -11.57 10.58
N PRO A 102 -13.76 -12.58 10.99
CA PRO A 102 -13.28 -13.93 11.22
C PRO A 102 -12.48 -14.49 10.02
N ALA A 103 -11.49 -15.36 10.28
CA ALA A 103 -10.57 -15.84 9.23
C ALA A 103 -11.28 -16.51 8.04
N GLN A 104 -12.37 -17.25 8.32
CA GLN A 104 -13.16 -17.89 7.27
C GLN A 104 -13.86 -16.86 6.38
N GLU A 105 -14.58 -15.91 6.97
CA GLU A 105 -15.27 -14.83 6.26
C GLU A 105 -14.30 -13.96 5.45
N LEU A 106 -13.12 -13.69 6.03
CA LEU A 106 -12.06 -12.95 5.36
C LEU A 106 -11.54 -13.70 4.13
N GLY A 107 -11.31 -15.01 4.25
CA GLY A 107 -10.93 -15.86 3.13
C GLY A 107 -11.99 -15.89 2.03
N GLU A 108 -13.27 -16.01 2.39
CA GLU A 108 -14.39 -15.96 1.45
C GLU A 108 -14.49 -14.59 0.75
N ALA A 109 -14.25 -13.50 1.48
CA ALA A 109 -14.22 -12.16 0.91
C ALA A 109 -13.09 -12.01 -0.12
N PHE A 110 -11.88 -12.52 0.16
CA PHE A 110 -10.79 -12.52 -0.81
C PHE A 110 -11.14 -13.31 -2.07
N VAL A 111 -11.73 -14.49 -1.94
CA VAL A 111 -12.17 -15.32 -3.08
C VAL A 111 -13.23 -14.61 -3.90
N ARG A 112 -14.23 -14.03 -3.26
CA ARG A 112 -15.30 -13.28 -3.92
C ARG A 112 -14.77 -12.09 -4.70
N GLU A 113 -13.91 -11.28 -4.09
CA GLU A 113 -13.37 -10.08 -4.72
C GLU A 113 -12.29 -10.40 -5.78
N ALA A 114 -11.60 -11.52 -5.67
CA ALA A 114 -10.69 -12.01 -6.72
C ALA A 114 -11.44 -12.43 -7.99
N GLY A 115 -12.67 -12.92 -7.85
CA GLY A 115 -13.46 -13.40 -8.98
C GLY A 115 -12.72 -14.46 -9.81
N ASN A 116 -12.98 -14.48 -11.12
CA ASN A 116 -12.32 -15.43 -12.03
C ASN A 116 -10.89 -15.01 -12.41
N SER A 117 -10.62 -13.72 -12.44
CA SER A 117 -9.32 -13.16 -12.90
C SER A 117 -8.24 -13.20 -11.83
N GLY A 118 -8.60 -13.34 -10.55
CA GLY A 118 -7.66 -13.26 -9.44
C GLY A 118 -7.10 -11.86 -9.20
N PHE A 119 -6.11 -11.78 -8.32
CA PHE A 119 -5.27 -10.60 -8.13
C PHE A 119 -3.90 -10.86 -8.70
N GLN A 120 -3.46 -10.08 -9.67
CA GLN A 120 -2.11 -10.16 -10.23
C GLN A 120 -1.08 -9.50 -9.33
N VAL A 121 -1.51 -8.51 -8.54
CA VAL A 121 -0.66 -7.78 -7.59
C VAL A 121 -1.34 -7.71 -6.23
N VAL A 122 -0.58 -8.03 -5.18
CA VAL A 122 -0.97 -7.79 -3.79
C VAL A 122 0.11 -6.95 -3.13
N ILE A 123 -0.28 -5.81 -2.56
CA ILE A 123 0.61 -4.97 -1.75
C ILE A 123 0.19 -5.11 -0.29
N ASP A 124 1.12 -5.55 0.55
CA ASP A 124 0.82 -5.88 1.94
C ASP A 124 1.58 -4.98 2.93
N TYR A 125 0.85 -4.11 3.61
CA TYR A 125 1.34 -3.24 4.67
C TYR A 125 1.10 -3.81 6.08
N VAL A 126 0.45 -4.98 6.18
CA VAL A 126 -0.03 -5.46 7.49
C VAL A 126 0.62 -6.76 7.94
N TRP A 127 0.92 -7.70 7.04
CA TRP A 127 1.44 -9.03 7.32
C TRP A 127 0.53 -9.83 8.26
N GLY A 128 1.07 -10.82 9.03
CA GLY A 128 0.32 -11.56 10.05
C GLY A 128 -0.95 -12.23 9.53
N ARG A 129 -1.99 -12.25 10.35
CA ARG A 129 -3.27 -12.94 10.09
C ARG A 129 -3.95 -12.58 8.76
N PRO A 130 -4.01 -11.30 8.33
CA PRO A 130 -4.62 -10.98 7.03
C PRO A 130 -3.89 -11.59 5.84
N ALA A 131 -2.55 -11.59 5.87
CA ALA A 131 -1.73 -12.24 4.86
C ALA A 131 -1.95 -13.76 4.85
N GLU A 132 -1.97 -14.42 6.02
CA GLU A 132 -2.29 -15.85 6.15
C GLU A 132 -3.66 -16.19 5.56
N ALA A 133 -4.68 -15.39 5.84
CA ALA A 133 -6.03 -15.61 5.33
C ALA A 133 -6.08 -15.49 3.79
N PHE A 134 -5.39 -14.51 3.22
CA PHE A 134 -5.26 -14.36 1.78
C PHE A 134 -4.54 -15.56 1.15
N LEU A 135 -3.39 -15.95 1.68
CA LEU A 135 -2.57 -17.05 1.18
C LEU A 135 -3.33 -18.39 1.25
N ALA A 136 -4.04 -18.65 2.35
CA ALA A 136 -4.89 -19.82 2.51
C ALA A 136 -6.07 -19.82 1.51
N ALA A 137 -6.69 -18.66 1.26
CA ALA A 137 -7.77 -18.51 0.29
C ALA A 137 -7.28 -18.75 -1.15
N ALA A 138 -6.09 -18.28 -1.49
CA ALA A 138 -5.46 -18.49 -2.79
C ALA A 138 -5.21 -19.98 -3.09
N ALA A 139 -4.84 -20.77 -2.06
CA ALA A 139 -4.56 -22.20 -2.19
C ALA A 139 -5.83 -23.08 -2.36
N ARG A 140 -7.02 -22.58 -2.08
CA ARG A 140 -8.29 -23.35 -2.14
C ARG A 140 -8.76 -23.70 -3.56
N LYS A 141 -8.19 -23.09 -4.58
CA LYS A 141 -8.48 -23.42 -5.99
C LYS A 141 -7.72 -24.69 -6.41
N GLU A 142 -8.14 -25.85 -5.91
CA GLU A 142 -7.57 -27.13 -6.29
C GLU A 142 -7.72 -27.36 -7.79
N PHE A 143 -6.61 -27.74 -8.47
CA PHE A 143 -6.57 -28.16 -9.88
C PHE A 143 -7.13 -27.16 -10.92
N ALA A 144 -7.31 -25.91 -10.58
CA ALA A 144 -7.62 -24.89 -11.59
C ALA A 144 -6.37 -24.64 -12.45
N VAL A 145 -6.59 -24.49 -13.76
CA VAL A 145 -5.52 -24.01 -14.65
C VAL A 145 -5.07 -22.64 -14.16
N ILE A 146 -3.76 -22.49 -13.90
CA ILE A 146 -3.19 -21.21 -13.49
C ILE A 146 -3.32 -20.24 -14.67
N THR A 147 -4.21 -19.28 -14.54
CA THR A 147 -4.48 -18.27 -15.58
C THR A 147 -3.70 -16.98 -15.36
N SER A 148 -3.19 -16.75 -14.14
CA SER A 148 -2.40 -15.55 -13.82
C SER A 148 -1.45 -15.83 -12.64
N GLU A 149 -0.28 -15.18 -12.67
CA GLU A 149 0.67 -15.15 -11.57
C GLU A 149 0.26 -14.04 -10.58
N THR A 150 0.38 -14.32 -9.28
CA THR A 150 0.20 -13.33 -8.21
C THR A 150 1.57 -12.90 -7.67
N ARG A 151 1.89 -11.62 -7.79
CA ARG A 151 3.06 -10.99 -7.16
C ARG A 151 2.64 -10.34 -5.86
N PHE A 152 3.03 -10.96 -4.76
CA PHE A 152 2.72 -10.52 -3.40
C PHE A 152 3.92 -9.74 -2.84
N VAL A 153 3.79 -8.43 -2.69
CA VAL A 153 4.85 -7.55 -2.17
C VAL A 153 4.61 -7.27 -0.70
N GLN A 154 5.47 -7.82 0.15
CA GLN A 154 5.46 -7.55 1.59
C GLN A 154 6.19 -6.23 1.87
N VAL A 155 5.51 -5.28 2.53
CA VAL A 155 5.99 -3.93 2.82
C VAL A 155 6.01 -3.62 4.30
N GLY A 156 4.97 -4.01 5.04
CA GLY A 156 4.81 -3.69 6.46
C GLY A 156 4.32 -4.87 7.30
N GLU A 157 4.27 -4.70 8.63
CA GLU A 157 4.00 -5.78 9.59
C GLU A 157 3.05 -5.36 10.72
N SER A 158 2.15 -4.40 10.48
CA SER A 158 1.31 -3.81 11.52
C SER A 158 0.30 -4.80 12.16
N ALA A 159 0.06 -5.96 11.55
CA ALA A 159 -0.79 -7.02 12.11
C ALA A 159 0.01 -8.21 12.68
N GLY A 160 1.34 -8.17 12.61
CA GLY A 160 2.24 -9.16 13.20
C GLY A 160 3.51 -9.37 12.38
N PRO A 161 4.64 -9.71 13.05
CA PRO A 161 5.94 -9.81 12.39
C PRO A 161 6.17 -11.14 11.64
N THR A 162 5.30 -12.13 11.84
CA THR A 162 5.45 -13.47 11.28
C THR A 162 4.15 -14.00 10.70
N ILE A 163 4.25 -14.93 9.75
CA ILE A 163 3.14 -15.72 9.24
C ILE A 163 3.47 -17.21 9.24
N SER A 164 2.42 -18.04 9.30
CA SER A 164 2.48 -19.44 8.96
C SER A 164 2.18 -19.62 7.47
N LEU A 165 3.13 -20.12 6.70
CA LEU A 165 2.98 -20.37 5.28
C LEU A 165 3.11 -21.87 4.98
N PRO A 166 1.99 -22.59 4.82
CA PRO A 166 2.02 -24.00 4.47
C PRO A 166 2.66 -24.24 3.09
N ALA A 167 3.53 -25.24 2.97
CA ALA A 167 4.19 -25.56 1.70
C ALA A 167 3.20 -25.90 0.57
N ALA A 168 1.98 -26.35 0.93
CA ALA A 168 0.90 -26.59 -0.04
C ALA A 168 0.51 -25.33 -0.80
N VAL A 169 0.49 -24.15 -0.15
CA VAL A 169 0.20 -22.85 -0.80
C VAL A 169 1.16 -22.62 -1.96
N MET A 170 2.48 -22.79 -1.69
CA MET A 170 3.52 -22.57 -2.70
C MET A 170 3.45 -23.56 -3.86
N ARG A 171 2.97 -24.79 -3.62
CA ARG A 171 2.85 -25.81 -4.67
C ARG A 171 1.58 -25.69 -5.52
N SER A 172 0.52 -25.09 -4.97
CA SER A 172 -0.79 -25.05 -5.61
C SER A 172 -1.15 -23.69 -6.21
N THR A 173 -0.24 -22.72 -6.13
CA THR A 173 -0.49 -21.35 -6.63
C THR A 173 0.70 -20.86 -7.47
N ALA A 174 0.44 -20.01 -8.46
CA ALA A 174 1.48 -19.25 -9.14
C ALA A 174 1.78 -17.96 -8.34
N LEU A 175 2.32 -18.15 -7.12
CA LEU A 175 2.59 -17.06 -6.18
C LEU A 175 4.09 -16.74 -6.13
N THR A 176 4.43 -15.48 -6.30
CA THR A 176 5.77 -14.96 -6.02
C THR A 176 5.69 -13.98 -4.84
N ILE A 177 6.38 -14.26 -3.74
CA ILE A 177 6.48 -13.36 -2.60
C ILE A 177 7.75 -12.52 -2.73
N LEU A 178 7.58 -11.21 -2.67
CA LEU A 178 8.62 -10.21 -2.87
C LEU A 178 8.73 -9.31 -1.64
N GLY A 179 9.94 -9.06 -1.16
CA GLY A 179 10.19 -7.97 -0.20
C GLY A 179 10.48 -6.65 -0.91
N THR A 180 10.46 -5.55 -0.17
CA THR A 180 10.75 -4.20 -0.70
C THR A 180 12.23 -3.97 -1.02
N ALA A 181 13.12 -4.88 -0.60
CA ALA A 181 14.57 -4.89 -0.90
C ALA A 181 15.37 -3.67 -0.38
N GLY A 182 14.85 -2.96 0.63
CA GLY A 182 15.55 -1.81 1.20
C GLY A 182 15.59 -0.60 0.26
N ILE A 183 16.71 0.13 0.23
CA ILE A 183 16.88 1.33 -0.62
C ILE A 183 17.22 0.86 -2.04
N PRO A 184 16.41 1.23 -3.05
CA PRO A 184 16.69 0.87 -4.43
C PRO A 184 17.90 1.65 -4.99
N PRO A 185 18.41 1.29 -6.17
CA PRO A 185 19.39 2.11 -6.88
C PRO A 185 18.97 3.58 -6.98
N HIS A 186 19.94 4.49 -6.88
CA HIS A 186 19.68 5.93 -6.78
C HIS A 186 18.81 6.50 -7.91
N ASN A 187 19.03 6.05 -9.14
CA ASN A 187 18.22 6.45 -10.29
C ASN A 187 16.75 6.02 -10.15
N ILE A 188 16.48 4.84 -9.63
CA ILE A 188 15.12 4.33 -9.37
C ILE A 188 14.44 5.15 -8.27
N LEU A 189 15.20 5.52 -7.23
CA LEU A 189 14.67 6.36 -6.15
C LEU A 189 14.33 7.77 -6.65
N ILE A 190 15.20 8.36 -7.46
CA ILE A 190 14.96 9.68 -8.07
C ILE A 190 13.72 9.64 -8.95
N ASP A 191 13.61 8.65 -9.83
CA ASP A 191 12.46 8.51 -10.70
C ASP A 191 11.16 8.37 -9.92
N ALA A 192 11.12 7.48 -8.92
CA ALA A 192 9.94 7.31 -8.07
C ALA A 192 9.57 8.61 -7.34
N TRP A 193 10.56 9.35 -6.84
CA TRP A 193 10.34 10.65 -6.21
C TRP A 193 9.75 11.66 -7.19
N GLN A 194 10.32 11.75 -8.40
CA GLN A 194 9.84 12.67 -9.44
C GLN A 194 8.40 12.36 -9.85
N GLN A 195 8.06 11.08 -10.04
CA GLN A 195 6.69 10.66 -10.36
C GLN A 195 5.71 11.06 -9.26
N VAL A 196 6.03 10.76 -8.01
CA VAL A 196 5.18 11.11 -6.86
C VAL A 196 4.97 12.62 -6.78
N MET A 197 6.03 13.42 -6.93
CA MET A 197 5.93 14.88 -6.85
C MET A 197 5.23 15.51 -8.05
N THR A 198 5.37 14.94 -9.24
CA THR A 198 4.60 15.36 -10.43
C THR A 198 3.10 15.16 -10.23
N HIS A 199 2.71 14.00 -9.68
CA HIS A 199 1.30 13.74 -9.36
C HIS A 199 0.80 14.57 -8.16
N ALA A 200 1.68 14.98 -7.25
CA ALA A 200 1.34 15.94 -6.20
C ALA A 200 1.08 17.33 -6.76
N ALA A 201 1.98 17.83 -7.62
CA ALA A 201 1.83 19.14 -8.26
C ALA A 201 0.55 19.25 -9.11
N SER A 202 0.13 18.16 -9.74
CA SER A 202 -1.14 18.09 -10.49
C SER A 202 -2.37 17.87 -9.60
N GLY A 203 -2.20 17.72 -8.28
CA GLY A 203 -3.28 17.45 -7.33
C GLY A 203 -3.85 16.02 -7.37
N GLN A 204 -3.22 15.12 -8.11
CA GLN A 204 -3.64 13.72 -8.22
C GLN A 204 -3.24 12.88 -7.00
N LEU A 205 -2.12 13.21 -6.35
CA LEU A 205 -1.73 12.65 -5.05
C LEU A 205 -1.82 13.73 -3.98
N ARG A 206 -2.51 13.41 -2.91
CA ARG A 206 -2.68 14.28 -1.75
C ARG A 206 -2.50 13.47 -0.48
N VAL A 207 -2.00 14.13 0.55
CA VAL A 207 -1.91 13.60 1.91
C VAL A 207 -2.52 14.62 2.86
N GLU A 208 -3.35 14.15 3.77
CA GLU A 208 -3.92 14.99 4.82
C GLU A 208 -2.84 15.26 5.86
N THR A 209 -2.67 16.50 6.24
CA THR A 209 -1.64 16.96 7.17
C THR A 209 -2.22 17.87 8.23
N GLU A 210 -1.70 17.77 9.45
CA GLU A 210 -1.95 18.69 10.53
C GLU A 210 -0.65 19.47 10.86
N ARG A 211 -0.73 20.78 10.98
CA ARG A 211 0.40 21.59 11.43
C ARG A 211 0.46 21.63 12.95
N VAL A 212 1.56 21.12 13.49
CA VAL A 212 1.84 21.16 14.92
C VAL A 212 3.10 21.99 15.18
N ARG A 213 3.07 22.85 16.21
CA ARG A 213 4.27 23.58 16.60
C ARG A 213 5.33 22.60 17.09
N LEU A 214 6.60 22.87 16.78
CA LEU A 214 7.70 22.01 17.22
C LEU A 214 7.78 21.90 18.76
N THR A 215 7.34 22.93 19.49
CA THR A 215 7.22 22.93 20.95
C THR A 215 6.19 21.92 21.48
N ASP A 216 5.20 21.56 20.68
CA ASP A 216 4.08 20.70 21.07
C ASP A 216 4.22 19.29 20.50
N ILE A 217 5.39 18.97 19.93
CA ILE A 217 5.64 17.73 19.20
C ILE A 217 5.54 16.49 20.10
N GLU A 218 5.92 16.57 21.37
CA GLU A 218 5.84 15.45 22.29
C GLU A 218 4.38 15.01 22.50
N ASN A 219 3.49 15.99 22.70
CA ASN A 219 2.06 15.73 22.84
C ASN A 219 1.44 15.19 21.52
N ALA A 220 1.82 15.78 20.39
CA ALA A 220 1.33 15.35 19.09
C ALA A 220 1.79 13.92 18.74
N TRP A 221 3.02 13.56 19.13
CA TRP A 221 3.58 12.22 18.89
C TRP A 221 2.90 11.11 19.71
N GLN A 222 2.33 11.47 20.85
CA GLN A 222 1.62 10.53 21.73
C GLN A 222 0.14 10.38 21.39
N ARG A 223 -0.40 11.21 20.49
CA ARG A 223 -1.78 11.05 20.03
C ARG A 223 -1.91 9.70 19.31
N ASP A 224 -2.93 8.94 19.69
CA ASP A 224 -3.28 7.72 18.95
C ASP A 224 -3.98 8.13 17.65
N PRO A 225 -3.36 7.93 16.49
CA PRO A 225 -3.99 8.28 15.21
C PRO A 225 -5.23 7.41 14.90
N GLN A 226 -5.51 6.38 15.71
CA GLN A 226 -6.72 5.55 15.61
C GLN A 226 -7.84 6.02 16.54
N ALA A 227 -7.54 6.87 17.54
CA ALA A 227 -8.51 7.40 18.49
C ALA A 227 -9.22 8.65 17.98
N GLU A 228 -8.65 9.36 17.02
CA GLU A 228 -9.27 10.51 16.39
C GLU A 228 -9.88 10.11 15.05
N ASP A 229 -11.13 10.50 14.83
CA ASP A 229 -11.88 10.30 13.58
C ASP A 229 -11.22 11.10 12.44
N TRP A 230 -10.28 10.48 11.73
CA TRP A 230 -9.74 10.99 10.46
C TRP A 230 -10.59 10.50 9.30
#